data_52579de8a99f938071fc93798afb3d59
#
_entry.id   52579de8a99f938071fc93798afb3d59
#
_cell.length_a   1.000
_cell.length_b   1.000
_cell.length_c   1.000
_cell.angle_alpha   90.00
_cell.angle_beta   90.00
_cell.angle_gamma   90.00
#
_symmetry.space_group_name_H-M   'P 1'
#
loop_
_entity.id
_entity.type
_entity.pdbx_description
1 polymer ?
#
loop_
_entity_poly.entity_id
_entity_poly.type
_entity_poly.pdbx_seq_one_letter_code
_entity_poly.pdbx_strand_id
1 'polypeptide(L)'
;MKRLIISLLSLVGLCVSCSDNDVDGVSFDSSVVKPAEDFTDPRDNNTYHCVQIGNQIWMAENLRYQIPGNSIAGCYTWDEEQVDTSNATVDDETYRRIATEVANDPKYNGWPKNGKKQVVRILATISYFDYGLTQEDVDGYLAVSFPDYYEALTAELDKVRDPIIIANTHFKAVDKENGGYVAKYGFLYSFDGAKQAVPEGWRLPSDEDWLKLEQALGLNASESLRNEAWRGSGLATLLSEGGQSGFNAKRAGGNIYVIKTKEYNYVNKDDSWYYWTSTSEKNTDGADIAIIRMSAKYTDKVWRGTSPVTTGYRDVLYSVRCVKDVK
;
A
#
# COMPACT_ATOMS: atom_id res chain seq x y z
N MET A 1 80.79 -7.33 -25.11
CA MET A 1 79.97 -7.49 -23.92
C MET A 1 79.92 -6.15 -23.24
N LYS A 2 78.85 -5.39 -23.50
CA LYS A 2 78.62 -4.05 -22.89
C LYS A 2 77.62 -4.22 -21.74
N ARG A 3 78.07 -3.92 -20.53
CA ARG A 3 77.16 -3.88 -19.34
C ARG A 3 76.46 -2.53 -19.30
N LEU A 4 75.13 -2.56 -19.34
CA LEU A 4 74.27 -1.39 -19.16
C LEU A 4 74.01 -1.21 -17.67
N ILE A 5 74.45 -0.09 -17.15
CA ILE A 5 74.14 0.33 -15.77
C ILE A 5 72.82 1.12 -15.84
N ILE A 6 71.78 0.55 -15.25
CA ILE A 6 70.50 1.24 -15.10
C ILE A 6 70.52 1.96 -13.74
N SER A 7 70.55 3.27 -13.84
CA SER A 7 70.39 4.17 -12.68
C SER A 7 68.94 4.19 -12.20
N LEU A 8 68.75 3.78 -10.93
CA LEU A 8 67.43 3.81 -10.26
C LEU A 8 67.20 5.22 -9.69
N LEU A 9 66.37 6.03 -10.36
CA LEU A 9 65.90 7.27 -9.79
C LEU A 9 64.73 6.94 -8.82
N SER A 10 64.98 7.09 -7.52
CA SER A 10 63.98 7.04 -6.48
C SER A 10 63.12 8.30 -6.54
N LEU A 11 61.91 8.16 -7.10
CA LEU A 11 60.88 9.18 -7.01
C LEU A 11 60.22 9.05 -5.64
N VAL A 12 60.55 9.95 -4.70
CA VAL A 12 59.81 10.10 -3.44
C VAL A 12 58.49 10.77 -3.78
N GLY A 13 57.46 9.96 -4.01
CA GLY A 13 56.08 10.42 -4.07
C GLY A 13 55.65 10.87 -2.67
N LEU A 14 55.46 12.15 -2.46
CA LEU A 14 54.67 12.68 -1.36
C LEU A 14 53.24 12.15 -1.52
N CYS A 15 52.93 11.05 -0.82
CA CYS A 15 51.54 10.70 -0.54
C CYS A 15 50.98 11.79 0.36
N VAL A 16 50.31 12.78 -0.26
CA VAL A 16 49.31 13.56 0.47
C VAL A 16 48.20 12.58 0.76
N SER A 17 48.23 12.02 1.95
CA SER A 17 47.09 11.35 2.55
C SER A 17 46.04 12.43 2.75
N CYS A 18 45.15 12.61 1.78
CA CYS A 18 43.81 13.12 2.07
C CYS A 18 43.19 12.08 3.02
N SER A 19 43.22 12.35 4.29
CA SER A 19 42.35 11.72 5.23
C SER A 19 40.95 12.29 4.92
N ASP A 20 40.26 11.68 3.94
CA ASP A 20 38.83 11.76 3.89
C ASP A 20 38.32 11.07 5.15
N ASN A 21 38.18 11.88 6.22
CA ASN A 21 37.33 11.53 7.34
C ASN A 21 35.89 11.65 6.85
N ASP A 22 35.51 10.86 5.85
CA ASP A 22 34.12 10.53 5.59
C ASP A 22 33.66 9.64 6.72
N VAL A 23 33.16 10.31 7.78
CA VAL A 23 32.40 9.63 8.83
C VAL A 23 31.11 9.17 8.18
N ASP A 24 31.11 7.97 7.62
CA ASP A 24 29.97 7.31 6.96
C ASP A 24 28.83 7.00 7.97
N GLY A 25 28.97 7.41 9.21
CA GLY A 25 28.02 7.18 10.32
C GLY A 25 27.19 8.40 10.66
N VAL A 26 26.02 8.17 11.24
CA VAL A 26 25.19 9.23 11.81
C VAL A 26 25.74 9.68 13.16
N SER A 27 25.74 11.01 13.38
CA SER A 27 26.06 11.62 14.69
C SER A 27 24.74 11.95 15.40
N PHE A 28 24.14 10.96 16.02
CA PHE A 28 22.82 11.08 16.65
C PHE A 28 22.86 11.79 18.00
N ASP A 29 22.04 12.83 18.13
CA ASP A 29 21.73 13.52 19.39
C ASP A 29 20.28 13.26 19.78
N SER A 30 20.05 12.56 20.89
CA SER A 30 18.69 12.23 21.33
C SER A 30 17.83 13.45 21.70
N SER A 31 18.42 14.64 21.91
CA SER A 31 17.68 15.86 22.24
C SER A 31 16.78 16.35 21.10
N VAL A 32 17.03 15.90 19.86
CA VAL A 32 16.19 16.21 18.70
C VAL A 32 14.87 15.43 18.68
N VAL A 33 14.77 14.38 19.49
CA VAL A 33 13.57 13.52 19.58
C VAL A 33 12.75 13.95 20.79
N LYS A 34 11.47 14.23 20.58
CA LYS A 34 10.53 14.64 21.63
C LYS A 34 9.22 13.86 21.49
N PRO A 35 8.51 13.63 22.60
CA PRO A 35 7.15 13.13 22.55
C PRO A 35 6.26 14.08 21.74
N ALA A 36 5.30 13.52 21.01
CA ALA A 36 4.24 14.27 20.36
C ALA A 36 2.88 13.67 20.74
N GLU A 37 1.81 14.46 20.63
CA GLU A 37 0.46 13.96 20.86
C GLU A 37 0.08 12.93 19.79
N ASP A 38 -0.58 11.86 20.24
CA ASP A 38 -1.14 10.86 19.36
C ASP A 38 -2.18 11.48 18.43
N PHE A 39 -2.30 10.94 17.24
CA PHE A 39 -3.29 11.37 16.26
C PHE A 39 -4.34 10.29 16.06
N THR A 40 -5.61 10.64 16.27
CA THR A 40 -6.73 9.78 15.91
C THR A 40 -7.33 10.28 14.59
N ASP A 41 -7.33 9.42 13.57
CA ASP A 41 -7.91 9.73 12.26
C ASP A 41 -9.45 9.74 12.38
N PRO A 42 -10.11 10.87 12.14
CA PRO A 42 -11.56 10.97 12.29
C PRO A 42 -12.35 10.15 11.25
N ARG A 43 -11.69 9.67 10.20
CA ARG A 43 -12.35 8.92 9.12
C ARG A 43 -12.64 7.47 9.49
N ASP A 44 -11.78 6.86 10.35
CA ASP A 44 -11.86 5.45 10.73
C ASP A 44 -11.59 5.18 12.22
N ASN A 45 -11.29 6.23 12.99
CA ASN A 45 -10.93 6.19 14.40
C ASN A 45 -9.63 5.40 14.71
N ASN A 46 -8.79 5.14 13.72
CA ASN A 46 -7.44 4.62 13.98
C ASN A 46 -6.60 5.66 14.71
N THR A 47 -5.98 5.25 15.82
CA THR A 47 -5.04 6.09 16.54
C THR A 47 -3.62 5.72 16.17
N TYR A 48 -2.79 6.72 15.92
CA TYR A 48 -1.38 6.63 15.57
C TYR A 48 -0.56 7.32 16.65
N HIS A 49 0.39 6.59 17.24
CA HIS A 49 1.42 7.24 18.05
C HIS A 49 2.25 8.18 17.16
N CYS A 50 2.67 9.30 17.74
CA CYS A 50 3.45 10.29 17.02
C CYS A 50 4.74 10.61 17.77
N VAL A 51 5.74 11.04 17.01
CA VAL A 51 7.03 11.49 17.53
C VAL A 51 7.45 12.78 16.83
N GLN A 52 7.95 13.74 17.58
CA GLN A 52 8.63 14.90 17.02
C GLN A 52 10.10 14.57 16.83
N ILE A 53 10.62 14.78 15.61
CA ILE A 53 12.04 14.67 15.28
C ILE A 53 12.46 15.96 14.61
N GLY A 54 13.34 16.71 15.24
CA GLY A 54 13.67 18.06 14.82
C GLY A 54 12.42 18.97 14.79
N ASN A 55 12.13 19.55 13.65
CA ASN A 55 10.98 20.45 13.44
C ASN A 55 9.77 19.77 12.78
N GLN A 56 9.73 18.45 12.75
CA GLN A 56 8.67 17.67 12.13
C GLN A 56 8.03 16.72 13.15
N ILE A 57 6.72 16.50 13.01
CA ILE A 57 5.98 15.47 13.73
C ILE A 57 5.66 14.37 12.75
N TRP A 58 6.08 13.16 13.06
CA TRP A 58 5.89 11.95 12.26
C TRP A 58 4.97 10.98 12.98
N MET A 59 4.10 10.30 12.22
CA MET A 59 3.44 9.11 12.75
C MET A 59 4.52 8.05 13.03
N ALA A 60 4.46 7.40 14.19
CA ALA A 60 5.37 6.31 14.59
C ALA A 60 4.87 4.93 14.11
N GLU A 61 3.85 4.92 13.29
CA GLU A 61 3.21 3.74 12.72
C GLU A 61 2.90 3.97 11.24
N ASN A 62 2.89 2.89 10.46
CA ASN A 62 2.46 2.97 9.07
C ASN A 62 0.97 3.27 8.99
N LEU A 63 0.57 3.99 7.97
CA LEU A 63 -0.84 4.35 7.75
C LEU A 63 -1.70 3.09 7.60
N ARG A 64 -2.85 3.07 8.30
CA ARG A 64 -3.83 1.97 8.30
C ARG A 64 -5.20 2.41 7.79
N TYR A 65 -5.29 3.54 7.10
CA TYR A 65 -6.55 4.00 6.54
C TYR A 65 -6.92 3.17 5.31
N GLN A 66 -8.04 2.46 5.41
CA GLN A 66 -8.61 1.73 4.28
C GLN A 66 -9.33 2.71 3.35
N ILE A 67 -8.84 2.85 2.13
CA ILE A 67 -9.56 3.61 1.10
C ILE A 67 -10.79 2.80 0.68
N PRO A 68 -12.00 3.37 0.65
CA PRO A 68 -13.17 2.67 0.13
C PRO A 68 -12.93 2.12 -1.27
N GLY A 69 -13.20 0.83 -1.47
CA GLY A 69 -12.86 0.13 -2.70
C GLY A 69 -11.50 -0.58 -2.70
N ASN A 70 -10.74 -0.43 -1.62
CA ASN A 70 -9.50 -1.18 -1.37
C ASN A 70 -8.58 -1.29 -2.60
N SER A 71 -8.35 -2.48 -3.15
CA SER A 71 -7.43 -2.69 -4.28
C SER A 71 -7.81 -1.93 -5.55
N ILE A 72 -9.09 -1.66 -5.80
CA ILE A 72 -9.50 -0.81 -6.92
C ILE A 72 -9.24 0.68 -6.69
N ALA A 73 -8.98 1.09 -5.45
CA ALA A 73 -8.61 2.45 -5.05
C ALA A 73 -7.13 2.60 -4.69
N GLY A 74 -6.32 1.58 -4.95
CA GLY A 74 -4.88 1.61 -4.70
C GLY A 74 -4.46 1.37 -3.24
N CYS A 75 -5.25 0.63 -2.48
CA CYS A 75 -5.01 0.27 -1.08
C CYS A 75 -5.08 -1.26 -0.93
N TYR A 76 -4.02 -1.89 -0.42
CA TYR A 76 -3.86 -3.35 -0.46
C TYR A 76 -3.39 -3.91 0.88
N THR A 77 -3.81 -5.14 1.20
CA THR A 77 -3.12 -5.98 2.19
C THR A 77 -2.01 -6.80 1.51
N TRP A 78 -1.32 -7.64 2.28
CA TRP A 78 -0.30 -8.54 1.74
C TRP A 78 -0.92 -9.63 0.86
N ASP A 79 -0.29 -9.92 -0.27
CA ASP A 79 -0.73 -10.91 -1.27
C ASP A 79 -2.10 -10.63 -1.91
N GLU A 80 -2.61 -9.42 -1.77
CA GLU A 80 -3.87 -9.04 -2.40
C GLU A 80 -3.63 -8.68 -3.87
N GLU A 81 -4.36 -9.34 -4.76
CA GLU A 81 -4.46 -8.94 -6.15
C GLU A 81 -5.59 -7.92 -6.34
N GLN A 82 -5.47 -7.08 -7.35
CA GLN A 82 -6.55 -6.18 -7.71
C GLN A 82 -7.77 -6.98 -8.15
N VAL A 83 -8.90 -6.73 -7.53
CA VAL A 83 -10.17 -7.40 -7.89
C VAL A 83 -10.65 -6.90 -9.23
N ASP A 84 -10.93 -7.81 -10.14
CA ASP A 84 -11.68 -7.49 -11.36
C ASP A 84 -13.17 -7.34 -11.01
N THR A 85 -13.64 -6.11 -11.05
CA THR A 85 -15.06 -5.79 -10.81
C THR A 85 -15.85 -5.54 -12.09
N SER A 86 -15.22 -5.68 -13.26
CA SER A 86 -15.86 -5.41 -14.56
C SER A 86 -16.97 -6.42 -14.91
N ASN A 87 -16.85 -7.65 -14.36
CA ASN A 87 -17.81 -8.73 -14.54
C ASN A 87 -18.30 -9.26 -13.19
N ALA A 88 -18.69 -8.35 -12.30
CA ALA A 88 -19.15 -8.71 -10.96
C ALA A 88 -20.41 -9.59 -11.04
N THR A 89 -20.20 -10.89 -11.13
CA THR A 89 -21.26 -11.90 -11.03
C THR A 89 -21.48 -12.25 -9.57
N VAL A 90 -22.71 -12.43 -9.19
CA VAL A 90 -23.08 -13.00 -7.90
C VAL A 90 -22.98 -14.50 -8.07
N ASP A 91 -22.39 -15.23 -7.10
CA ASP A 91 -22.43 -16.68 -7.13
C ASP A 91 -23.86 -17.20 -7.03
N ASP A 92 -24.11 -18.41 -7.53
CA ASP A 92 -25.46 -18.97 -7.61
C ASP A 92 -26.12 -19.14 -6.23
N GLU A 93 -25.35 -19.38 -5.18
CA GLU A 93 -25.88 -19.50 -3.81
C GLU A 93 -26.36 -18.14 -3.30
N THR A 94 -25.56 -17.10 -3.48
CA THR A 94 -25.91 -15.71 -3.13
C THR A 94 -27.11 -15.23 -3.95
N TYR A 95 -27.13 -15.51 -5.26
CA TYR A 95 -28.28 -15.19 -6.11
C TYR A 95 -29.56 -15.87 -5.60
N ARG A 96 -29.54 -17.19 -5.36
CA ARG A 96 -30.68 -17.95 -4.84
C ARG A 96 -31.19 -17.41 -3.51
N ARG A 97 -30.28 -17.08 -2.62
CA ARG A 97 -30.63 -16.52 -1.30
C ARG A 97 -31.36 -15.20 -1.47
N ILE A 98 -30.78 -14.24 -2.19
CA ILE A 98 -31.38 -12.92 -2.42
C ILE A 98 -32.70 -13.05 -3.15
N ALA A 99 -32.75 -13.82 -4.20
CA ALA A 99 -33.98 -14.07 -4.98
C ALA A 99 -35.10 -14.67 -4.11
N THR A 100 -34.75 -15.59 -3.20
CA THR A 100 -35.71 -16.19 -2.25
C THR A 100 -36.18 -15.18 -1.21
N GLU A 101 -35.27 -14.35 -0.68
CA GLU A 101 -35.60 -13.29 0.28
C GLU A 101 -36.56 -12.27 -0.34
N VAL A 102 -36.27 -11.77 -1.55
CA VAL A 102 -37.14 -10.85 -2.29
C VAL A 102 -38.51 -11.47 -2.58
N ALA A 103 -38.54 -12.77 -3.01
CA ALA A 103 -39.80 -13.46 -3.30
C ALA A 103 -40.72 -13.59 -2.08
N ASN A 104 -40.15 -13.70 -0.88
CA ASN A 104 -40.86 -13.86 0.39
C ASN A 104 -41.07 -12.55 1.16
N ASP A 105 -40.50 -11.42 0.71
CA ASP A 105 -40.65 -10.16 1.40
C ASP A 105 -42.11 -9.67 1.38
N PRO A 106 -42.72 -9.42 2.54
CA PRO A 106 -44.09 -8.89 2.62
C PRO A 106 -44.31 -7.59 1.84
N LYS A 107 -43.25 -6.79 1.65
CA LYS A 107 -43.28 -5.58 0.83
C LYS A 107 -43.65 -5.88 -0.63
N TYR A 108 -43.25 -7.04 -1.12
CA TYR A 108 -43.54 -7.50 -2.47
C TYR A 108 -44.75 -8.49 -2.54
N ASN A 109 -45.22 -9.01 -1.41
CA ASN A 109 -46.41 -9.86 -1.32
C ASN A 109 -47.74 -9.13 -1.57
N GLY A 110 -47.72 -7.81 -1.68
CA GLY A 110 -48.86 -6.96 -2.12
C GLY A 110 -49.15 -7.04 -3.62
N TRP A 111 -48.50 -7.92 -4.35
CA TRP A 111 -48.66 -8.17 -5.77
C TRP A 111 -50.06 -8.72 -6.08
N PRO A 112 -50.66 -8.34 -7.23
CA PRO A 112 -52.06 -8.45 -7.43
C PRO A 112 -52.59 -9.89 -7.33
N LYS A 113 -53.80 -10.00 -6.77
CA LYS A 113 -54.75 -11.13 -6.71
C LYS A 113 -54.29 -12.58 -6.63
N ASN A 114 -53.01 -12.91 -6.92
CA ASN A 114 -52.44 -14.27 -6.92
C ASN A 114 -51.07 -14.36 -6.22
N GLY A 115 -50.73 -13.48 -5.26
CA GLY A 115 -49.45 -13.31 -4.64
C GLY A 115 -48.72 -14.64 -4.25
N LYS A 116 -49.42 -15.54 -3.51
CA LYS A 116 -48.80 -16.83 -3.13
C LYS A 116 -48.50 -17.76 -4.33
N LYS A 117 -49.31 -17.69 -5.38
CA LYS A 117 -49.04 -18.51 -6.59
C LYS A 117 -47.89 -17.99 -7.42
N GLN A 118 -47.70 -16.64 -7.41
CA GLN A 118 -46.58 -16.05 -8.07
C GLN A 118 -45.27 -16.36 -7.35
N VAL A 119 -45.22 -16.25 -6.02
CA VAL A 119 -44.04 -16.64 -5.21
C VAL A 119 -43.62 -18.08 -5.52
N VAL A 120 -44.55 -19.02 -5.55
CA VAL A 120 -44.24 -20.44 -5.89
C VAL A 120 -43.66 -20.56 -7.30
N ARG A 121 -44.19 -19.78 -8.27
CA ARG A 121 -43.66 -19.80 -9.65
C ARG A 121 -42.28 -19.18 -9.78
N ILE A 122 -42.03 -18.11 -9.05
CA ILE A 122 -40.72 -17.42 -8.99
C ILE A 122 -39.70 -18.39 -8.37
N LEU A 123 -40.00 -18.98 -7.23
CA LEU A 123 -39.11 -19.96 -6.58
C LEU A 123 -38.85 -21.19 -7.46
N ALA A 124 -39.88 -21.67 -8.20
CA ALA A 124 -39.70 -22.73 -9.20
C ALA A 124 -38.76 -22.30 -10.34
N THR A 125 -38.84 -21.06 -10.79
CA THR A 125 -37.90 -20.53 -11.80
C THR A 125 -36.48 -20.46 -11.28
N ILE A 126 -36.27 -19.99 -10.05
CA ILE A 126 -34.95 -19.96 -9.41
C ILE A 126 -34.35 -21.36 -9.29
N SER A 127 -35.18 -22.38 -9.08
CA SER A 127 -34.72 -23.80 -9.01
C SER A 127 -34.17 -24.31 -10.35
N TYR A 128 -34.38 -23.61 -11.48
CA TYR A 128 -33.84 -24.06 -12.78
C TYR A 128 -32.32 -24.03 -12.84
N PHE A 129 -31.63 -23.35 -11.94
CA PHE A 129 -30.17 -23.52 -11.74
C PHE A 129 -29.79 -25.01 -11.48
N ASP A 130 -30.63 -25.75 -10.80
CA ASP A 130 -30.41 -27.18 -10.54
C ASP A 130 -30.45 -28.04 -11.82
N TYR A 131 -30.97 -27.45 -12.90
CA TYR A 131 -31.08 -28.07 -14.23
C TYR A 131 -30.09 -27.50 -15.24
N GLY A 132 -29.12 -26.70 -14.77
CA GLY A 132 -28.02 -26.19 -15.58
C GLY A 132 -28.32 -24.91 -16.37
N LEU A 133 -29.40 -24.18 -16.06
CA LEU A 133 -29.62 -22.87 -16.61
C LEU A 133 -28.66 -21.85 -15.96
N THR A 134 -28.20 -20.88 -16.76
CA THR A 134 -27.38 -19.78 -16.30
C THR A 134 -28.21 -18.70 -15.61
N GLN A 135 -27.55 -17.78 -14.87
CA GLN A 135 -28.22 -16.60 -14.31
C GLN A 135 -28.88 -15.78 -15.40
N GLU A 136 -28.23 -15.63 -16.57
CA GLU A 136 -28.78 -14.90 -17.72
C GLU A 136 -30.09 -15.50 -18.22
N ASP A 137 -30.17 -16.83 -18.29
CA ASP A 137 -31.39 -17.54 -18.68
C ASP A 137 -32.54 -17.29 -17.69
N VAL A 138 -32.23 -17.37 -16.39
CA VAL A 138 -33.20 -17.16 -15.30
C VAL A 138 -33.65 -15.71 -15.28
N ASP A 139 -32.73 -14.75 -15.39
CA ASP A 139 -32.97 -13.31 -15.44
C ASP A 139 -33.87 -12.96 -16.64
N GLY A 140 -33.57 -13.48 -17.82
CA GLY A 140 -34.37 -13.26 -19.02
C GLY A 140 -35.81 -13.74 -18.83
N TYR A 141 -36.02 -14.89 -18.21
CA TYR A 141 -37.38 -15.37 -17.90
C TYR A 141 -38.08 -14.53 -16.85
N LEU A 142 -37.40 -14.16 -15.75
CA LEU A 142 -37.96 -13.35 -14.68
C LEU A 142 -38.32 -11.95 -15.15
N ALA A 143 -37.48 -11.32 -15.94
CA ALA A 143 -37.73 -9.99 -16.50
C ALA A 143 -39.00 -9.92 -17.35
N VAL A 144 -39.29 -10.98 -18.13
CA VAL A 144 -40.48 -11.05 -18.97
C VAL A 144 -41.73 -11.48 -18.20
N SER A 145 -41.60 -12.47 -17.32
CA SER A 145 -42.75 -13.10 -16.65
C SER A 145 -43.15 -12.41 -15.35
N PHE A 146 -42.21 -11.72 -14.69
CA PHE A 146 -42.39 -11.09 -13.37
C PHE A 146 -41.60 -9.77 -13.29
N PRO A 147 -41.88 -8.76 -14.15
CA PRO A 147 -41.04 -7.56 -14.27
C PRO A 147 -40.86 -6.80 -12.95
N ASP A 148 -41.92 -6.61 -12.17
CA ASP A 148 -41.84 -5.86 -10.91
C ASP A 148 -40.98 -6.62 -9.86
N TYR A 149 -41.05 -7.95 -9.84
CA TYR A 149 -40.18 -8.78 -9.02
C TYR A 149 -38.73 -8.71 -9.49
N TYR A 150 -38.51 -8.77 -10.79
CA TYR A 150 -37.17 -8.72 -11.38
C TYR A 150 -36.50 -7.36 -11.11
N GLU A 151 -37.24 -6.26 -11.18
CA GLU A 151 -36.74 -4.93 -10.78
C GLU A 151 -36.30 -4.91 -9.31
N ALA A 152 -37.12 -5.46 -8.41
CA ALA A 152 -36.77 -5.57 -7.00
C ALA A 152 -35.56 -6.48 -6.76
N LEU A 153 -35.51 -7.63 -7.45
CA LEU A 153 -34.38 -8.55 -7.38
C LEU A 153 -33.09 -7.89 -7.84
N THR A 154 -33.12 -7.19 -9.00
CA THR A 154 -31.97 -6.48 -9.53
C THR A 154 -31.46 -5.43 -8.57
N ALA A 155 -32.36 -4.64 -7.95
CA ALA A 155 -31.98 -3.62 -6.97
C ALA A 155 -31.29 -4.22 -5.72
N GLU A 156 -31.64 -5.42 -5.29
CA GLU A 156 -30.97 -6.10 -4.18
C GLU A 156 -29.65 -6.79 -4.63
N LEU A 157 -29.61 -7.33 -5.85
CA LEU A 157 -28.38 -7.89 -6.42
C LEU A 157 -27.33 -6.80 -6.67
N ASP A 158 -27.74 -5.61 -7.12
CA ASP A 158 -26.83 -4.49 -7.37
C ASP A 158 -26.12 -4.03 -6.10
N LYS A 159 -26.73 -4.19 -4.93
CA LYS A 159 -26.08 -3.89 -3.64
C LYS A 159 -24.87 -4.81 -3.38
N VAL A 160 -24.95 -6.07 -3.79
CA VAL A 160 -23.85 -7.04 -3.62
C VAL A 160 -22.88 -7.06 -4.80
N ARG A 161 -23.29 -6.51 -5.94
CA ARG A 161 -22.46 -6.29 -7.13
C ARG A 161 -21.69 -4.97 -7.07
N ASP A 162 -21.91 -4.17 -6.02
CA ASP A 162 -21.16 -2.90 -5.83
C ASP A 162 -19.65 -3.21 -5.80
N PRO A 163 -18.87 -2.61 -6.71
CA PRO A 163 -17.43 -2.83 -6.78
C PRO A 163 -16.71 -2.58 -5.45
N ILE A 164 -17.17 -1.59 -4.67
CA ILE A 164 -16.61 -1.26 -3.36
C ILE A 164 -16.87 -2.40 -2.36
N ILE A 165 -18.08 -2.96 -2.36
CA ILE A 165 -18.44 -4.06 -1.46
C ILE A 165 -17.66 -5.31 -1.81
N ILE A 166 -17.53 -5.63 -3.10
CA ILE A 166 -16.76 -6.79 -3.60
C ILE A 166 -15.30 -6.65 -3.18
N ALA A 167 -14.68 -5.52 -3.47
CA ALA A 167 -13.28 -5.29 -3.14
C ALA A 167 -13.03 -5.32 -1.62
N ASN A 168 -13.90 -4.71 -0.82
CA ASN A 168 -13.81 -4.74 0.64
C ASN A 168 -14.03 -6.15 1.22
N THR A 169 -14.85 -6.96 0.59
CA THR A 169 -15.09 -8.36 1.02
C THR A 169 -13.86 -9.22 0.70
N HIS A 170 -13.31 -9.07 -0.50
CA HIS A 170 -12.08 -9.73 -0.92
C HIS A 170 -10.92 -9.37 0.01
N PHE A 171 -10.69 -8.09 0.24
CA PHE A 171 -9.68 -7.60 1.19
C PHE A 171 -9.76 -8.30 2.55
N LYS A 172 -10.96 -8.35 3.16
CA LYS A 172 -11.13 -8.96 4.49
C LYS A 172 -10.78 -10.43 4.51
N ALA A 173 -11.09 -11.17 3.45
CA ALA A 173 -10.73 -12.57 3.32
C ALA A 173 -9.21 -12.74 3.22
N VAL A 174 -8.56 -12.00 2.31
CA VAL A 174 -7.11 -12.06 2.09
C VAL A 174 -6.34 -11.62 3.34
N ASP A 175 -6.73 -10.51 3.99
CA ASP A 175 -6.05 -10.03 5.21
C ASP A 175 -6.17 -11.04 6.36
N LYS A 176 -7.33 -11.70 6.49
CA LYS A 176 -7.54 -12.76 7.49
C LYS A 176 -6.65 -13.99 7.21
N GLU A 177 -6.54 -14.42 5.96
CA GLU A 177 -5.67 -15.54 5.55
C GLU A 177 -4.20 -15.23 5.81
N ASN A 178 -3.80 -13.96 5.67
CA ASN A 178 -2.46 -13.46 5.98
C ASN A 178 -2.24 -13.11 7.46
N GLY A 179 -3.13 -13.53 8.34
CA GLY A 179 -3.00 -13.36 9.79
C GLY A 179 -3.19 -11.93 10.28
N GLY A 180 -3.96 -11.11 9.57
CA GLY A 180 -4.20 -9.70 9.91
C GLY A 180 -2.98 -8.83 9.66
N TYR A 181 -2.43 -8.91 8.46
CA TYR A 181 -1.25 -8.15 8.04
C TYR A 181 -1.39 -6.65 8.32
N VAL A 182 -2.54 -6.05 7.99
CA VAL A 182 -2.78 -4.61 8.13
C VAL A 182 -2.68 -4.15 9.57
N ALA A 183 -3.14 -4.94 10.52
CA ALA A 183 -3.04 -4.60 11.95
C ALA A 183 -1.58 -4.51 12.42
N LYS A 184 -0.69 -5.32 11.84
CA LYS A 184 0.74 -5.37 12.21
C LYS A 184 1.60 -4.36 11.43
N TYR A 185 1.36 -4.24 10.12
CA TYR A 185 2.27 -3.53 9.22
C TYR A 185 1.69 -2.27 8.57
N GLY A 186 0.37 -2.05 8.66
CA GLY A 186 -0.35 -1.06 7.88
C GLY A 186 -0.66 -1.54 6.45
N PHE A 187 -1.41 -0.73 5.72
CA PHE A 187 -1.66 -0.99 4.30
C PHE A 187 -0.43 -0.74 3.43
N LEU A 188 -0.38 -1.44 2.31
CA LEU A 188 0.44 -1.08 1.16
C LEU A 188 -0.42 -0.27 0.19
N TYR A 189 0.14 0.79 -0.34
CA TYR A 189 -0.57 1.70 -1.23
C TYR A 189 0.14 1.81 -2.57
N SER A 190 -0.65 1.93 -3.66
CA SER A 190 -0.13 2.49 -4.90
C SER A 190 0.26 3.96 -4.69
N PHE A 191 0.99 4.55 -5.63
CA PHE A 191 1.43 5.94 -5.48
C PHE A 191 0.25 6.92 -5.39
N ASP A 192 -0.80 6.70 -6.16
CA ASP A 192 -2.02 7.53 -6.11
C ASP A 192 -2.87 7.20 -4.89
N GLY A 193 -2.97 5.93 -4.50
CA GLY A 193 -3.56 5.52 -3.24
C GLY A 193 -2.87 6.16 -2.03
N ALA A 194 -1.54 6.25 -2.04
CA ALA A 194 -0.76 6.91 -0.99
C ALA A 194 -1.12 8.39 -0.82
N LYS A 195 -1.31 9.12 -1.93
CA LYS A 195 -1.73 10.53 -1.90
C LYS A 195 -3.15 10.70 -1.36
N GLN A 196 -4.06 9.80 -1.76
CA GLN A 196 -5.46 9.83 -1.34
C GLN A 196 -5.64 9.43 0.12
N ALA A 197 -4.82 8.53 0.62
CA ALA A 197 -4.97 7.97 1.97
C ALA A 197 -4.59 8.95 3.09
N VAL A 198 -3.80 9.99 2.81
CA VAL A 198 -3.30 10.93 3.82
C VAL A 198 -4.44 11.69 4.51
N PRO A 199 -4.49 11.76 5.85
CA PRO A 199 -5.52 12.48 6.56
C PRO A 199 -5.30 14.01 6.51
N GLU A 200 -6.39 14.75 6.71
CA GLU A 200 -6.34 16.21 6.78
C GLU A 200 -5.37 16.70 7.87
N GLY A 201 -4.61 17.75 7.56
CA GLY A 201 -3.58 18.31 8.44
C GLY A 201 -2.26 17.56 8.45
N TRP A 202 -2.16 16.48 7.69
CA TRP A 202 -0.93 15.71 7.45
C TRP A 202 -0.56 15.74 5.97
N ARG A 203 0.64 15.27 5.63
CA ARG A 203 1.05 15.09 4.24
C ARG A 203 1.81 13.78 4.04
N LEU A 204 1.76 13.26 2.83
CA LEU A 204 2.73 12.28 2.35
C LEU A 204 4.10 13.00 2.31
N PRO A 205 5.13 12.49 3.00
CA PRO A 205 6.41 13.20 3.08
C PRO A 205 7.02 13.37 1.70
N SER A 206 7.54 14.54 1.43
CA SER A 206 8.41 14.77 0.28
C SER A 206 9.80 14.19 0.51
N ASP A 207 10.62 14.12 -0.55
CA ASP A 207 12.03 13.79 -0.41
C ASP A 207 12.75 14.76 0.54
N GLU A 208 12.39 16.06 0.48
CA GLU A 208 12.92 17.07 1.39
C GLU A 208 12.53 16.84 2.85
N ASP A 209 11.31 16.36 3.12
CA ASP A 209 10.89 15.99 4.47
C ASP A 209 11.75 14.86 5.03
N TRP A 210 12.02 13.85 4.21
CA TRP A 210 12.93 12.76 4.59
C TRP A 210 14.36 13.24 4.81
N LEU A 211 14.88 14.15 3.97
CA LEU A 211 16.20 14.74 4.16
C LEU A 211 16.30 15.49 5.49
N LYS A 212 15.27 16.26 5.86
CA LYS A 212 15.19 16.96 7.16
C LYS A 212 15.19 15.98 8.33
N LEU A 213 14.42 14.91 8.24
CA LEU A 213 14.39 13.82 9.22
C LEU A 213 15.78 13.18 9.39
N GLU A 214 16.37 12.75 8.27
CA GLU A 214 17.65 12.05 8.22
C GLU A 214 18.79 12.94 8.77
N GLN A 215 18.80 14.23 8.42
CA GLN A 215 19.76 15.20 8.92
C GLN A 215 19.56 15.50 10.42
N ALA A 216 18.31 15.61 10.88
CA ALA A 216 18.03 15.78 12.30
C ALA A 216 18.53 14.56 13.12
N LEU A 217 18.51 13.36 12.55
CA LEU A 217 19.06 12.13 13.13
C LEU A 217 20.60 12.03 13.00
N GLY A 218 21.25 13.05 12.45
CA GLY A 218 22.70 13.15 12.39
C GLY A 218 23.35 12.72 11.06
N LEU A 219 22.57 12.51 10.00
CA LEU A 219 23.14 12.29 8.67
C LEU A 219 23.82 13.58 8.17
N ASN A 220 25.06 13.50 7.76
CA ASN A 220 25.77 14.67 7.24
C ASN A 220 25.19 15.18 5.91
N ALA A 221 25.35 16.48 5.64
CA ALA A 221 24.73 17.14 4.50
C ALA A 221 25.23 16.59 3.14
N SER A 222 26.50 16.23 3.04
CA SER A 222 27.08 15.71 1.79
C SER A 222 26.52 14.33 1.48
N GLU A 223 26.42 13.46 2.47
CA GLU A 223 25.88 12.12 2.30
C GLU A 223 24.36 12.13 2.06
N SER A 224 23.65 13.07 2.69
CA SER A 224 22.21 13.21 2.52
C SER A 224 21.78 13.48 1.07
N LEU A 225 22.61 14.15 0.28
CA LEU A 225 22.33 14.49 -1.12
C LEU A 225 22.60 13.34 -2.11
N ARG A 226 23.29 12.27 -1.69
CA ARG A 226 23.55 11.12 -2.57
C ARG A 226 22.23 10.47 -2.95
N ASN A 227 22.06 10.23 -4.26
CA ASN A 227 20.92 9.51 -4.82
C ASN A 227 21.34 8.13 -5.34
N GLU A 228 20.40 7.21 -5.51
CA GLU A 228 20.64 5.80 -5.89
C GLU A 228 21.74 5.17 -5.01
N ALA A 229 21.67 5.44 -3.70
CA ALA A 229 22.75 5.08 -2.78
C ALA A 229 22.25 4.68 -1.39
N TRP A 230 22.94 3.76 -0.75
CA TRP A 230 22.88 3.47 0.66
C TRP A 230 23.62 4.56 1.44
N ARG A 231 22.98 5.17 2.45
CA ARG A 231 23.49 6.33 3.17
C ARG A 231 23.32 6.17 4.69
N GLY A 232 24.21 6.79 5.45
CA GLY A 232 24.12 6.91 6.90
C GLY A 232 24.24 5.60 7.64
N SER A 233 25.45 5.11 7.86
CA SER A 233 25.64 3.97 8.76
C SER A 233 25.05 4.24 10.13
N GLY A 234 24.20 3.33 10.65
CA GLY A 234 23.43 3.48 11.88
C GLY A 234 22.05 4.15 11.71
N LEU A 235 21.78 4.81 10.57
CA LEU A 235 20.51 5.54 10.35
C LEU A 235 19.31 4.60 10.34
N ALA A 236 19.40 3.47 9.66
CA ALA A 236 18.31 2.50 9.63
C ALA A 236 18.05 1.87 11.02
N THR A 237 19.08 1.74 11.83
CA THR A 237 18.92 1.27 13.22
C THR A 237 18.12 2.26 14.05
N LEU A 238 18.39 3.57 13.91
CA LEU A 238 17.61 4.62 14.57
C LEU A 238 16.15 4.64 14.13
N LEU A 239 15.88 4.45 12.85
CA LEU A 239 14.53 4.52 12.26
C LEU A 239 13.71 3.24 12.47
N SER A 240 14.33 2.09 12.62
CA SER A 240 13.64 0.79 12.73
C SER A 240 12.83 0.68 14.03
N GLU A 241 11.97 -0.32 14.08
CA GLU A 241 11.18 -0.66 15.26
C GLU A 241 12.06 -0.84 16.49
N GLY A 242 11.74 -0.14 17.57
CA GLY A 242 12.54 -0.09 18.80
C GLY A 242 13.79 0.79 18.73
N GLY A 243 14.04 1.47 17.60
CA GLY A 243 15.15 2.41 17.46
C GLY A 243 14.94 3.69 18.27
N GLN A 244 16.03 4.36 18.62
CA GLN A 244 16.03 5.52 19.53
C GLN A 244 15.30 6.76 18.98
N SER A 245 15.05 6.83 17.67
CA SER A 245 14.29 7.93 17.09
C SER A 245 12.78 7.85 17.37
N GLY A 246 12.27 6.70 17.82
CA GLY A 246 10.84 6.46 17.99
C GLY A 246 10.05 6.42 16.68
N PHE A 247 10.71 6.47 15.52
CA PHE A 247 10.05 6.42 14.21
C PHE A 247 9.39 5.06 13.97
N ASN A 248 9.96 3.95 14.48
CA ASN A 248 9.41 2.59 14.45
C ASN A 248 9.06 2.08 13.05
N ALA A 249 9.97 2.21 12.09
CA ALA A 249 9.77 1.66 10.76
C ALA A 249 9.55 0.15 10.79
N LYS A 250 8.40 -0.30 10.27
CA LYS A 250 8.03 -1.71 10.18
C LYS A 250 8.53 -2.34 8.89
N ARG A 251 9.09 -3.54 8.96
CA ARG A 251 9.52 -4.32 7.79
C ARG A 251 8.33 -4.96 7.09
N ALA A 252 7.49 -4.13 6.52
CA ALA A 252 6.25 -4.51 5.87
C ALA A 252 6.45 -5.26 4.54
N GLY A 253 7.64 -5.15 3.93
CA GLY A 253 7.84 -5.57 2.53
C GLY A 253 7.17 -4.62 1.56
N GLY A 254 6.93 -5.10 0.34
CA GLY A 254 6.26 -4.34 -0.71
C GLY A 254 5.91 -5.22 -1.91
N ASN A 255 5.10 -4.72 -2.81
CA ASN A 255 4.90 -5.33 -4.12
C ASN A 255 5.80 -4.60 -5.13
N ILE A 256 6.83 -5.28 -5.62
CA ILE A 256 7.86 -4.70 -6.48
C ILE A 256 8.14 -5.58 -7.69
N TYR A 257 8.71 -4.97 -8.74
CA TYR A 257 9.18 -5.73 -9.89
C TYR A 257 10.44 -6.54 -9.54
N VAL A 258 10.32 -7.85 -9.64
CA VAL A 258 11.44 -8.77 -9.38
C VAL A 258 12.12 -9.14 -10.69
N ILE A 259 13.32 -8.62 -10.92
CA ILE A 259 14.07 -8.81 -12.17
C ILE A 259 14.26 -10.30 -12.52
N LYS A 260 14.46 -11.15 -11.52
CA LYS A 260 14.68 -12.59 -11.70
C LYS A 260 13.48 -13.31 -12.31
N THR A 261 12.27 -12.99 -11.84
CA THR A 261 11.01 -13.60 -12.32
C THR A 261 10.39 -12.80 -13.45
N LYS A 262 10.80 -11.54 -13.64
CA LYS A 262 10.20 -10.56 -14.54
C LYS A 262 8.72 -10.29 -14.23
N GLU A 263 8.37 -10.35 -12.96
CA GLU A 263 7.01 -10.18 -12.45
C GLU A 263 6.98 -9.24 -11.25
N TYR A 264 5.81 -8.69 -10.97
CA TYR A 264 5.51 -8.00 -9.72
C TYR A 264 5.12 -9.03 -8.68
N ASN A 265 5.80 -9.00 -7.54
CA ASN A 265 5.55 -9.92 -6.46
C ASN A 265 5.63 -9.21 -5.11
N TYR A 266 4.83 -9.67 -4.17
CA TYR A 266 4.97 -9.33 -2.77
C TYR A 266 6.23 -9.99 -2.21
N VAL A 267 7.18 -9.17 -1.78
CA VAL A 267 8.48 -9.65 -1.31
C VAL A 267 8.97 -8.90 -0.08
N ASN A 268 9.93 -9.50 0.61
CA ASN A 268 10.70 -8.90 1.70
C ASN A 268 9.88 -8.53 2.95
N LYS A 269 8.71 -9.16 3.18
CA LYS A 269 8.02 -9.08 4.47
C LYS A 269 8.95 -9.60 5.58
N ASP A 270 9.01 -8.89 6.71
CA ASP A 270 9.92 -9.09 7.84
C ASP A 270 11.41 -8.86 7.54
N ASP A 271 11.75 -8.52 6.28
CA ASP A 271 13.13 -8.27 5.83
C ASP A 271 13.40 -6.80 5.55
N SER A 272 12.49 -6.10 4.87
CA SER A 272 12.71 -4.73 4.42
C SER A 272 11.49 -3.85 4.66
N TRP A 273 11.73 -2.56 4.75
CA TRP A 273 10.69 -1.54 4.68
C TRP A 273 10.91 -0.65 3.46
N TYR A 274 9.81 -0.20 2.88
CA TYR A 274 9.74 0.70 1.75
C TYR A 274 8.70 1.78 2.04
N TYR A 275 9.07 3.04 1.78
CA TYR A 275 8.17 4.16 1.96
C TYR A 275 8.10 5.02 0.72
N TRP A 276 6.88 5.34 0.32
CA TRP A 276 6.62 6.38 -0.65
C TRP A 276 7.08 7.75 -0.13
N THR A 277 7.59 8.59 -1.05
CA THR A 277 7.57 10.04 -0.89
C THR A 277 6.58 10.65 -1.89
N SER A 278 6.17 11.90 -1.67
CA SER A 278 5.33 12.64 -2.63
C SER A 278 6.11 13.20 -3.81
N THR A 279 7.45 13.12 -3.77
CA THR A 279 8.32 13.65 -4.83
C THR A 279 8.38 12.67 -5.99
N SER A 280 7.92 13.11 -7.16
CA SER A 280 7.93 12.33 -8.40
C SER A 280 8.41 13.17 -9.57
N GLU A 281 8.95 12.50 -10.58
CA GLU A 281 9.44 13.10 -11.81
C GLU A 281 9.24 12.14 -13.00
N LYS A 282 9.51 12.61 -14.21
CA LYS A 282 9.59 11.76 -15.39
C LYS A 282 11.03 11.27 -15.56
N ASN A 283 11.20 9.97 -15.79
CA ASN A 283 12.48 9.42 -16.19
C ASN A 283 12.81 9.77 -17.66
N THR A 284 13.96 9.35 -18.14
CA THR A 284 14.41 9.59 -19.51
C THR A 284 13.49 9.05 -20.59
N ASP A 285 12.71 8.04 -20.27
CA ASP A 285 11.74 7.37 -21.18
C ASP A 285 10.32 7.95 -21.04
N GLY A 286 10.16 8.99 -20.19
CA GLY A 286 8.89 9.66 -19.94
C GLY A 286 7.96 8.94 -18.96
N ALA A 287 8.39 7.85 -18.33
CA ALA A 287 7.62 7.16 -17.30
C ALA A 287 7.69 7.89 -15.96
N ASP A 288 6.60 7.83 -15.19
CA ASP A 288 6.55 8.40 -13.85
C ASP A 288 7.35 7.54 -12.88
N ILE A 289 8.27 8.20 -12.16
CA ILE A 289 9.04 7.62 -11.07
C ILE A 289 8.89 8.47 -9.82
N ALA A 290 8.92 7.84 -8.65
CA ALA A 290 8.91 8.53 -7.36
C ALA A 290 10.22 8.26 -6.61
N ILE A 291 10.68 9.23 -5.84
CA ILE A 291 11.76 9.03 -4.89
C ILE A 291 11.20 8.23 -3.70
N ILE A 292 11.92 7.21 -3.29
CA ILE A 292 11.55 6.35 -2.17
C ILE A 292 12.63 6.31 -1.09
N ARG A 293 12.25 5.76 0.06
CA ARG A 293 13.17 5.30 1.11
C ARG A 293 12.98 3.83 1.35
N MET A 294 14.09 3.12 1.51
CA MET A 294 14.06 1.72 1.93
C MET A 294 15.22 1.37 2.85
N SER A 295 15.05 0.34 3.63
CA SER A 295 16.15 -0.37 4.30
C SER A 295 15.81 -1.84 4.47
N ALA A 296 16.82 -2.64 4.76
CA ALA A 296 16.69 -4.08 4.92
C ALA A 296 17.43 -4.56 6.18
N LYS A 297 17.08 -5.73 6.68
CA LYS A 297 17.67 -6.28 7.93
C LYS A 297 19.18 -6.56 7.85
N TYR A 298 19.73 -6.65 6.65
CA TYR A 298 21.16 -6.92 6.43
C TYR A 298 22.03 -5.66 6.36
N THR A 299 21.42 -4.46 6.56
CA THR A 299 22.14 -3.19 6.54
C THR A 299 21.61 -2.25 7.63
N ASP A 300 22.47 -1.37 8.11
CA ASP A 300 22.14 -0.28 9.02
C ASP A 300 21.95 1.08 8.31
N LYS A 301 22.01 1.06 6.96
CA LYS A 301 21.87 2.23 6.10
C LYS A 301 20.46 2.34 5.50
N VAL A 302 20.15 3.53 5.02
CA VAL A 302 18.92 3.85 4.30
C VAL A 302 19.24 4.09 2.83
N TRP A 303 18.52 3.43 1.95
CA TRP A 303 18.55 3.69 0.52
C TRP A 303 17.66 4.89 0.19
N ARG A 304 18.20 5.84 -0.55
CA ARG A 304 17.45 6.87 -1.26
C ARG A 304 17.61 6.63 -2.75
N GLY A 305 16.53 6.45 -3.45
CA GLY A 305 16.56 6.20 -4.90
C GLY A 305 15.16 6.27 -5.48
N THR A 306 15.05 5.92 -6.74
CA THR A 306 13.81 6.00 -7.50
C THR A 306 13.12 4.65 -7.62
N SER A 307 11.80 4.70 -7.76
CA SER A 307 10.94 3.55 -8.05
C SER A 307 9.93 3.95 -9.10
N PRO A 308 9.59 3.10 -10.08
CA PRO A 308 8.44 3.34 -10.93
C PRO A 308 7.18 3.45 -10.06
N VAL A 309 6.24 4.32 -10.44
CA VAL A 309 4.95 4.45 -9.73
C VAL A 309 3.94 3.44 -10.24
N THR A 310 3.98 3.16 -11.53
CA THR A 310 3.19 2.11 -12.19
C THR A 310 3.95 1.58 -13.40
N THR A 311 3.57 0.41 -13.88
CA THR A 311 4.17 -0.20 -15.07
C THR A 311 3.15 -0.50 -16.15
N GLY A 312 1.98 0.13 -16.06
CA GLY A 312 0.91 -0.01 -17.03
C GLY A 312 0.01 -1.23 -16.83
N TYR A 313 0.44 -2.22 -16.02
CA TYR A 313 -0.32 -3.45 -15.74
C TYR A 313 -0.54 -3.71 -14.24
N ARG A 314 0.40 -3.30 -13.39
CA ARG A 314 0.30 -3.42 -11.94
C ARG A 314 1.00 -2.25 -11.25
N ASP A 315 0.46 -1.86 -10.13
CA ASP A 315 1.06 -0.83 -9.29
C ASP A 315 2.18 -1.40 -8.43
N VAL A 316 3.22 -0.59 -8.24
CA VAL A 316 4.17 -0.79 -7.16
C VAL A 316 3.50 -0.37 -5.86
N LEU A 317 3.66 -1.17 -4.81
CA LEU A 317 2.98 -0.95 -3.53
C LEU A 317 3.99 -0.81 -2.39
N TYR A 318 3.91 0.32 -1.68
CA TYR A 318 4.73 0.59 -0.50
C TYR A 318 3.91 1.12 0.67
N SER A 319 4.52 1.12 1.84
CA SER A 319 3.96 1.71 3.05
C SER A 319 3.93 3.25 2.96
N VAL A 320 3.05 3.85 3.73
CA VAL A 320 2.95 5.30 3.92
C VAL A 320 3.23 5.64 5.37
N ARG A 321 4.01 6.71 5.56
CA ARG A 321 4.26 7.33 6.86
C ARG A 321 3.97 8.83 6.73
N CYS A 322 2.98 9.33 7.48
CA CYS A 322 2.60 10.73 7.37
C CYS A 322 3.45 11.64 8.24
N VAL A 323 3.59 12.89 7.80
CA VAL A 323 4.35 13.94 8.48
C VAL A 323 3.57 15.25 8.50
N LYS A 324 3.82 16.10 9.51
CA LYS A 324 3.41 17.50 9.58
C LYS A 324 4.50 18.34 10.26
N ASP A 325 4.48 19.64 10.03
CA ASP A 325 5.42 20.54 10.70
C ASP A 325 4.97 20.85 12.14
N VAL A 326 5.94 21.12 13.00
CA VAL A 326 5.67 21.68 14.33
C VAL A 326 5.13 23.10 14.14
N LYS A 327 3.99 23.42 14.76
CA LYS A 327 3.40 24.76 14.72
C LYS A 327 4.12 25.72 15.63
#